data_37b99987760e82512df8583e424b6620
#
_entry.id   37b99987760e82512df8583e424b6620
#
_cell.length_a   1.000
_cell.length_b   1.000
_cell.length_c   1.000
_cell.angle_alpha   90.00
_cell.angle_beta   90.00
_cell.angle_gamma   90.00
#
_symmetry.space_group_name_H-M   'P 1'
#
loop_
_entity.id
_entity.type
_entity.pdbx_description
1 polymer ?
#
loop_
_entity_poly.entity_id
_entity_poly.type
_entity_poly.pdbx_seq_one_letter_code
_entity_poly.pdbx_strand_id
1 'polypeptide(L)'
;MVTAIDKEIELAPGLMFPAWTFNGRIPGPTLRCTEGERLRVVFNNGSKHPHTMHFHGIHSWRMDGVSYAGLVQPGECFVYEFDAKPFGCHLYYCHALPLKRHIHKGMYGTFIIDPDPARHPEATTVAESRLLGSARNAEWQEIMICMNAFDTNFDDENEIYAANTIPFAYQQKPIRVERGRKLRIYLVNITEFDPINSFHVHGNFFDYYDHGTTLTPTSRMVDTIMQCQGQRGIIEMDWSEHEPGQYMFHAHQSEFAELGWMSHFEVV
;
A
#
# COMPACT_ATOMS: atom_id res chain seq x y z
N MET A 1 -11.68 9.03 10.67
CA MET A 1 -12.96 8.67 10.04
C MET A 1 -12.72 8.28 8.61
N VAL A 2 -13.32 7.18 8.15
CA VAL A 2 -13.25 6.67 6.78
C VAL A 2 -14.67 6.46 6.27
N THR A 3 -14.93 6.81 5.02
CA THR A 3 -16.27 6.71 4.42
C THR A 3 -16.20 5.92 3.11
N ALA A 4 -17.04 4.90 2.97
CA ALA A 4 -17.23 4.22 1.69
C ALA A 4 -18.05 5.12 0.74
N ILE A 5 -17.58 5.26 -0.51
CA ILE A 5 -18.19 6.14 -1.52
C ILE A 5 -18.11 5.46 -2.89
N ASP A 6 -19.25 5.35 -3.57
CA ASP A 6 -19.29 4.95 -4.98
C ASP A 6 -18.83 6.15 -5.82
N LYS A 7 -17.86 5.95 -6.70
CA LYS A 7 -17.30 7.03 -7.52
C LYS A 7 -16.73 6.50 -8.83
N GLU A 8 -16.87 7.27 -9.89
CA GLU A 8 -16.11 7.02 -11.11
C GLU A 8 -14.70 7.60 -10.96
N ILE A 9 -13.69 6.80 -11.28
CA ILE A 9 -12.27 7.17 -11.26
C ILE A 9 -11.78 7.13 -12.71
N GLU A 10 -11.18 8.20 -13.19
CA GLU A 10 -10.53 8.22 -14.48
C GLU A 10 -9.16 7.55 -14.38
N LEU A 11 -8.99 6.39 -15.03
CA LEU A 11 -7.74 5.62 -15.04
C LEU A 11 -6.78 6.12 -16.13
N ALA A 12 -7.34 6.54 -17.26
CA ALA A 12 -6.63 7.15 -18.40
C ALA A 12 -7.57 8.15 -19.07
N PRO A 13 -7.09 9.06 -19.92
CA PRO A 13 -7.93 10.05 -20.59
C PRO A 13 -9.16 9.44 -21.26
N GLY A 14 -10.35 9.72 -20.72
CA GLY A 14 -11.63 9.21 -21.20
C GLY A 14 -12.00 7.78 -20.75
N LEU A 15 -11.12 7.09 -20.00
CA LEU A 15 -11.41 5.77 -19.46
C LEU A 15 -11.87 5.88 -17.99
N MET A 16 -13.18 5.83 -17.80
CA MET A 16 -13.81 5.91 -16.48
C MET A 16 -14.06 4.54 -15.91
N PHE A 17 -13.64 4.33 -14.67
CA PHE A 17 -13.83 3.08 -13.92
C PHE A 17 -14.84 3.29 -12.79
N PRO A 18 -15.94 2.52 -12.75
CA PRO A 18 -16.96 2.65 -11.71
C PRO A 18 -16.49 1.98 -10.41
N ALA A 19 -15.81 2.76 -9.58
CA ALA A 19 -15.14 2.31 -8.37
C ALA A 19 -16.04 2.34 -7.12
N TRP A 20 -15.70 1.48 -6.16
CA TRP A 20 -16.05 1.62 -4.75
C TRP A 20 -14.80 2.03 -4.01
N THR A 21 -14.89 3.04 -3.17
CA THR A 21 -13.69 3.68 -2.64
C THR A 21 -13.77 3.92 -1.14
N PHE A 22 -12.63 3.99 -0.49
CA PHE A 22 -12.49 4.62 0.83
C PHE A 22 -12.12 6.10 0.63
N ASN A 23 -12.98 7.01 1.09
CA ASN A 23 -12.82 8.47 0.97
C ASN A 23 -12.69 8.98 -0.48
N GLY A 24 -13.34 8.31 -1.45
CA GLY A 24 -13.45 8.79 -2.84
C GLY A 24 -12.15 8.70 -3.66
N ARG A 25 -11.22 7.82 -3.29
CA ARG A 25 -9.94 7.61 -3.98
C ARG A 25 -9.48 6.15 -3.94
N ILE A 26 -8.64 5.78 -4.90
CA ILE A 26 -7.91 4.50 -4.97
C ILE A 26 -6.40 4.81 -5.07
N PRO A 27 -5.52 4.20 -4.26
CA PRO A 27 -5.87 3.53 -3.01
C PRO A 27 -6.57 4.47 -2.04
N GLY A 28 -7.30 3.93 -1.06
CA GLY A 28 -7.84 4.68 0.06
C GLY A 28 -6.73 5.40 0.86
N PRO A 29 -7.09 6.24 1.84
CA PRO A 29 -6.10 6.98 2.62
C PRO A 29 -5.15 6.05 3.36
N THR A 30 -3.86 6.37 3.37
CA THR A 30 -2.90 5.70 4.24
C THR A 30 -3.24 6.01 5.69
N LEU A 31 -3.47 4.95 6.48
CA LEU A 31 -3.61 5.07 7.92
C LEU A 31 -2.25 4.82 8.56
N ARG A 32 -1.87 5.61 9.58
CA ARG A 32 -0.59 5.46 10.26
C ARG A 32 -0.75 5.72 11.76
N CYS A 33 -0.13 4.89 12.58
CA CYS A 33 -0.08 5.01 14.03
C CYS A 33 1.21 4.36 14.55
N THR A 34 1.46 4.49 15.85
CA THR A 34 2.61 3.87 16.52
C THR A 34 2.19 2.57 17.20
N GLU A 35 3.09 1.63 17.28
CA GLU A 35 2.91 0.35 17.96
C GLU A 35 2.43 0.53 19.42
N GLY A 36 1.35 -0.16 19.76
CA GLY A 36 0.74 -0.11 21.08
C GLY A 36 -0.25 1.03 21.29
N GLU A 37 -0.41 1.95 20.34
CA GLU A 37 -1.48 2.93 20.40
C GLU A 37 -2.85 2.26 20.27
N ARG A 38 -3.85 2.82 20.93
CA ARG A 38 -5.25 2.44 20.76
C ARG A 38 -5.82 3.08 19.49
N LEU A 39 -5.98 2.30 18.44
CA LEU A 39 -6.58 2.75 17.19
C LEU A 39 -8.11 2.72 17.31
N ARG A 40 -8.75 3.81 16.84
CA ARG A 40 -10.20 3.90 16.72
C ARG A 40 -10.56 4.46 15.34
N VAL A 41 -11.13 3.61 14.48
CA VAL A 41 -11.56 3.98 13.14
C VAL A 41 -13.08 3.99 13.07
N VAL A 42 -13.66 5.16 12.88
CA VAL A 42 -15.09 5.31 12.60
C VAL A 42 -15.28 5.13 11.10
N PHE A 43 -15.96 4.06 10.73
CA PHE A 43 -16.29 3.74 9.35
C PHE A 43 -17.74 4.03 9.06
N ASN A 44 -18.00 4.88 8.07
CA ASN A 44 -19.33 5.22 7.60
C ASN A 44 -19.56 4.60 6.21
N ASN A 45 -20.69 4.01 5.98
CA ASN A 45 -21.05 3.51 4.67
C ASN A 45 -21.97 4.49 3.94
N GLY A 46 -21.40 5.33 3.07
CA GLY A 46 -22.10 6.22 2.14
C GLY A 46 -22.30 5.62 0.75
N SER A 47 -21.92 4.36 0.54
CA SER A 47 -22.14 3.61 -0.69
C SER A 47 -23.54 3.01 -0.74
N LYS A 48 -23.93 2.48 -1.91
CA LYS A 48 -25.18 1.73 -2.12
C LYS A 48 -25.06 0.25 -1.78
N HIS A 49 -23.87 -0.20 -1.41
CA HIS A 49 -23.55 -1.61 -1.15
C HIS A 49 -23.10 -1.81 0.29
N PRO A 50 -23.28 -3.01 0.89
CA PRO A 50 -22.70 -3.32 2.20
C PRO A 50 -21.18 -3.40 2.11
N HIS A 51 -20.48 -2.86 3.10
CA HIS A 51 -19.02 -2.82 3.15
C HIS A 51 -18.47 -3.14 4.54
N THR A 52 -17.19 -3.49 4.59
CA THR A 52 -16.41 -3.67 5.82
C THR A 52 -15.07 -2.95 5.72
N MET A 53 -14.32 -2.87 6.83
CA MET A 53 -12.88 -2.61 6.83
C MET A 53 -12.18 -3.75 7.57
N HIS A 54 -11.53 -4.64 6.83
CA HIS A 54 -10.66 -5.66 7.40
C HIS A 54 -9.24 -5.11 7.49
N PHE A 55 -8.68 -5.14 8.69
CA PHE A 55 -7.30 -4.68 8.95
C PHE A 55 -6.38 -5.88 9.10
N HIS A 56 -5.26 -5.91 8.38
CA HIS A 56 -4.20 -6.83 8.70
C HIS A 56 -3.51 -6.40 10.00
N GLY A 57 -3.30 -7.35 10.91
CA GLY A 57 -2.75 -7.10 12.24
C GLY A 57 -3.29 -8.10 13.27
N ILE A 58 -3.07 -7.83 14.55
CA ILE A 58 -3.60 -8.65 15.66
C ILE A 58 -4.70 -7.88 16.37
N HIS A 59 -5.91 -8.38 16.28
CA HIS A 59 -7.10 -7.79 16.89
C HIS A 59 -8.10 -8.89 17.33
N SER A 60 -9.16 -8.50 18.02
CA SER A 60 -10.22 -9.45 18.36
C SER A 60 -11.05 -9.80 17.12
N TRP A 61 -11.64 -11.00 17.11
CA TRP A 61 -12.51 -11.43 16.00
C TRP A 61 -13.70 -10.48 15.74
N ARG A 62 -14.14 -9.73 16.76
CA ARG A 62 -15.23 -8.74 16.62
C ARG A 62 -14.83 -7.54 15.78
N MET A 63 -13.54 -7.29 15.62
CA MET A 63 -12.96 -6.18 14.84
C MET A 63 -12.37 -6.67 13.51
N ASP A 64 -12.68 -7.90 13.10
CA ASP A 64 -12.12 -8.55 11.93
C ASP A 64 -12.54 -7.88 10.60
N GLY A 65 -13.69 -7.19 10.58
CA GLY A 65 -14.17 -6.51 9.37
C GLY A 65 -14.59 -7.46 8.27
N VAL A 66 -15.27 -8.53 8.63
CA VAL A 66 -15.80 -9.55 7.73
C VAL A 66 -17.34 -9.55 7.78
N SER A 67 -17.99 -10.36 6.92
CA SER A 67 -19.45 -10.35 6.79
C SER A 67 -20.22 -10.64 8.08
N TYR A 68 -19.65 -11.40 9.02
CA TYR A 68 -20.25 -11.73 10.32
C TYR A 68 -19.74 -10.85 11.47
N ALA A 69 -18.74 -9.99 11.24
CA ALA A 69 -18.16 -9.12 12.26
C ALA A 69 -17.69 -7.79 11.64
N GLY A 70 -18.55 -6.76 11.70
CA GLY A 70 -18.25 -5.42 11.19
C GLY A 70 -18.81 -5.12 9.81
N LEU A 71 -19.78 -5.89 9.29
CA LEU A 71 -20.51 -5.55 8.07
C LEU A 71 -21.38 -4.32 8.32
N VAL A 72 -21.29 -3.32 7.48
CA VAL A 72 -22.00 -2.05 7.58
C VAL A 72 -22.91 -1.87 6.38
N GLN A 73 -24.21 -1.76 6.64
CA GLN A 73 -25.20 -1.52 5.59
C GLN A 73 -25.14 -0.07 5.08
N PRO A 74 -25.66 0.21 3.87
CA PRO A 74 -25.77 1.59 3.38
C PRO A 74 -26.42 2.54 4.39
N GLY A 75 -25.76 3.65 4.67
CA GLY A 75 -26.21 4.66 5.64
C GLY A 75 -25.87 4.38 7.10
N GLU A 76 -25.31 3.22 7.42
CA GLU A 76 -24.88 2.85 8.77
C GLU A 76 -23.40 3.20 9.03
N CYS A 77 -22.99 3.03 10.28
CA CYS A 77 -21.60 3.16 10.69
C CYS A 77 -21.16 2.04 11.64
N PHE A 78 -19.86 1.78 11.68
CA PHE A 78 -19.23 0.85 12.63
C PHE A 78 -17.93 1.47 13.17
N VAL A 79 -17.57 1.14 14.40
CA VAL A 79 -16.32 1.59 15.01
C VAL A 79 -15.41 0.41 15.23
N TYR A 80 -14.33 0.36 14.44
CA TYR A 80 -13.22 -0.57 14.67
C TYR A 80 -12.31 0.00 15.75
N GLU A 81 -12.01 -0.81 16.76
CA GLU A 81 -11.21 -0.38 17.90
C GLU A 81 -10.30 -1.49 18.40
N PHE A 82 -9.00 -1.32 18.27
CA PHE A 82 -7.99 -2.31 18.67
C PHE A 82 -6.63 -1.65 18.95
N ASP A 83 -5.73 -2.37 19.63
CA ASP A 83 -4.37 -1.92 19.84
C ASP A 83 -3.54 -2.19 18.58
N ALA A 84 -2.77 -1.19 18.14
CA ALA A 84 -1.94 -1.28 16.94
C ALA A 84 -0.77 -2.23 17.16
N LYS A 85 -0.81 -3.40 16.54
CA LYS A 85 0.25 -4.43 16.58
C LYS A 85 0.05 -5.53 15.53
N PRO A 86 1.15 -6.20 15.11
CA PRO A 86 2.55 -5.79 15.30
C PRO A 86 2.86 -4.52 14.49
N PHE A 87 3.99 -3.87 14.76
CA PHE A 87 4.49 -2.85 13.85
C PHE A 87 4.74 -3.45 12.46
N GLY A 88 4.70 -2.60 11.41
CA GLY A 88 4.95 -3.05 10.05
C GLY A 88 4.19 -2.26 8.98
N CYS A 89 4.38 -2.71 7.76
CA CYS A 89 3.58 -2.30 6.61
C CYS A 89 2.39 -3.26 6.51
N HIS A 90 1.20 -2.75 6.72
CA HIS A 90 -0.04 -3.51 6.63
C HIS A 90 -0.96 -2.92 5.57
N LEU A 91 -2.07 -3.60 5.32
CA LEU A 91 -3.14 -3.08 4.48
C LEU A 91 -4.48 -3.23 5.20
N TYR A 92 -5.45 -2.47 4.74
CA TYR A 92 -6.86 -2.66 5.05
C TYR A 92 -7.65 -2.73 3.75
N TYR A 93 -8.71 -3.51 3.73
CA TYR A 93 -9.58 -3.64 2.56
C TYR A 93 -10.99 -4.07 2.95
N CYS A 94 -11.93 -3.97 2.03
CA CYS A 94 -13.28 -4.46 2.24
C CYS A 94 -13.31 -5.98 2.07
N HIS A 95 -13.74 -6.70 3.11
CA HIS A 95 -13.87 -8.16 3.11
C HIS A 95 -15.34 -8.62 3.07
N ALA A 96 -16.25 -7.77 2.58
CA ALA A 96 -17.62 -8.16 2.31
C ALA A 96 -17.68 -9.11 1.10
N LEU A 97 -18.70 -9.96 1.04
CA LEU A 97 -18.88 -10.88 -0.09
C LEU A 97 -19.71 -10.23 -1.22
N PRO A 98 -19.38 -10.51 -2.48
CA PRO A 98 -18.29 -11.33 -3.01
C PRO A 98 -16.95 -10.57 -2.93
N LEU A 99 -15.96 -11.16 -2.23
CA LEU A 99 -14.70 -10.51 -1.86
C LEU A 99 -13.94 -9.93 -3.06
N LYS A 100 -13.73 -10.74 -4.11
CA LYS A 100 -12.99 -10.32 -5.31
C LYS A 100 -13.55 -9.02 -5.91
N ARG A 101 -14.89 -8.87 -5.92
CA ARG A 101 -15.52 -7.68 -6.46
C ARG A 101 -15.23 -6.42 -5.64
N HIS A 102 -15.18 -6.52 -4.31
CA HIS A 102 -14.87 -5.38 -3.45
C HIS A 102 -13.42 -4.92 -3.60
N ILE A 103 -12.48 -5.86 -3.71
CA ILE A 103 -11.07 -5.56 -3.96
C ILE A 103 -10.92 -4.98 -5.38
N HIS A 104 -11.40 -5.66 -6.40
CA HIS A 104 -11.34 -5.20 -7.78
C HIS A 104 -11.90 -3.77 -7.97
N LYS A 105 -12.99 -3.45 -7.27
CA LYS A 105 -13.60 -2.11 -7.31
C LYS A 105 -12.81 -1.02 -6.60
N GLY A 106 -11.69 -1.33 -5.91
CA GLY A 106 -10.77 -0.34 -5.35
C GLY A 106 -10.87 -0.13 -3.84
N MET A 107 -11.58 -1.00 -3.10
CA MET A 107 -11.76 -0.84 -1.66
C MET A 107 -10.59 -1.38 -0.84
N TYR A 108 -9.46 -0.72 -0.91
CA TYR A 108 -8.23 -1.03 -0.15
C TYR A 108 -7.38 0.21 0.12
N GLY A 109 -6.47 0.08 1.07
CA GLY A 109 -5.47 1.11 1.38
C GLY A 109 -4.36 0.57 2.28
N THR A 110 -3.31 1.37 2.45
CA THR A 110 -2.15 1.02 3.27
C THR A 110 -2.40 1.39 4.73
N PHE A 111 -1.98 0.52 5.64
CA PHE A 111 -2.02 0.73 7.08
C PHE A 111 -0.62 0.51 7.66
N ILE A 112 0.01 1.57 8.17
CA ILE A 112 1.35 1.53 8.74
C ILE A 112 1.26 1.61 10.24
N ILE A 113 1.96 0.70 10.91
CA ILE A 113 2.21 0.75 12.33
C ILE A 113 3.71 0.96 12.51
N ASP A 114 4.09 2.17 12.94
CA ASP A 114 5.49 2.47 13.23
C ASP A 114 5.95 1.72 14.48
N PRO A 115 7.17 1.19 14.53
CA PRO A 115 7.69 0.58 15.75
C PRO A 115 7.86 1.64 16.85
N ASP A 116 7.52 1.28 18.10
CA ASP A 116 7.84 2.11 19.27
C ASP A 116 9.30 1.83 19.71
N PRO A 117 10.23 2.80 19.60
CA PRO A 117 11.63 2.59 19.97
C PRO A 117 11.82 2.10 21.40
N ALA A 118 10.92 2.46 22.33
CA ALA A 118 10.98 2.00 23.72
C ALA A 118 10.73 0.50 23.89
N ARG A 119 10.08 -0.13 22.91
CA ARG A 119 9.79 -1.56 22.88
C ARG A 119 10.89 -2.38 22.20
N HIS A 120 11.83 -1.71 21.53
CA HIS A 120 12.88 -2.32 20.72
C HIS A 120 14.28 -1.79 21.10
N PRO A 121 14.71 -1.97 22.36
CA PRO A 121 15.98 -1.40 22.84
C PRO A 121 17.20 -1.97 22.12
N GLU A 122 17.11 -3.20 21.56
CA GLU A 122 18.17 -3.82 20.76
C GLU A 122 18.32 -3.24 19.35
N ALA A 123 17.32 -2.51 18.88
CA ALA A 123 17.26 -1.93 17.54
C ALA A 123 16.71 -0.50 17.53
N THR A 124 16.90 0.25 18.61
CA THR A 124 16.34 1.60 18.83
C THR A 124 16.58 2.52 17.64
N THR A 125 17.79 2.55 17.08
CA THR A 125 18.16 3.41 15.94
C THR A 125 17.30 3.11 14.69
N VAL A 126 17.04 1.83 14.41
CA VAL A 126 16.23 1.44 13.26
C VAL A 126 14.75 1.75 13.54
N ALA A 127 14.28 1.47 14.75
CA ALA A 127 12.91 1.80 15.16
C ALA A 127 12.65 3.31 15.07
N GLU A 128 13.54 4.15 15.60
CA GLU A 128 13.47 5.62 15.46
C GLU A 128 13.44 6.07 14.00
N SER A 129 14.20 5.42 13.11
CA SER A 129 14.19 5.79 11.69
C SER A 129 12.85 5.56 11.00
N ARG A 130 12.03 4.66 11.53
CA ARG A 130 10.68 4.37 11.01
C ARG A 130 9.58 5.14 11.72
N LEU A 131 9.84 5.68 12.91
CA LEU A 131 8.85 6.44 13.68
C LEU A 131 8.63 7.81 13.04
N LEU A 132 7.43 8.03 12.51
CA LEU A 132 7.08 9.29 11.83
C LEU A 132 7.31 10.50 12.75
N GLY A 133 8.01 11.50 12.22
CA GLY A 133 8.31 12.74 12.92
C GLY A 133 9.52 12.69 13.84
N SER A 134 10.20 11.56 13.98
CA SER A 134 11.49 11.51 14.67
C SER A 134 12.60 12.19 13.84
N ALA A 135 13.68 12.63 14.50
CA ALA A 135 14.83 13.23 13.81
C ALA A 135 15.48 12.24 12.82
N ARG A 136 15.52 10.94 13.15
CA ARG A 136 16.06 9.92 12.27
C ARG A 136 15.14 9.59 11.09
N ASN A 137 13.83 9.73 11.27
CA ASN A 137 12.88 9.57 10.14
C ASN A 137 13.07 10.70 9.12
N ALA A 138 13.45 11.90 9.55
CA ALA A 138 13.72 13.01 8.64
C ALA A 138 14.90 12.77 7.67
N GLU A 139 15.79 11.80 7.96
CA GLU A 139 16.86 11.36 7.07
C GLU A 139 16.34 10.53 5.89
N TRP A 140 15.08 10.12 5.94
CA TRP A 140 14.44 9.26 4.94
C TRP A 140 13.42 10.03 4.12
N GLN A 141 13.38 9.73 2.84
CA GLN A 141 12.24 10.05 1.98
C GLN A 141 11.32 8.83 1.94
N GLU A 142 10.09 8.99 2.39
CA GLU A 142 9.13 7.88 2.45
C GLU A 142 8.09 8.02 1.35
N ILE A 143 7.81 6.91 0.66
CA ILE A 143 6.74 6.82 -0.35
C ILE A 143 5.89 5.56 -0.14
N MET A 144 4.63 5.64 -0.55
CA MET A 144 3.70 4.52 -0.60
C MET A 144 3.53 4.07 -2.03
N ILE A 145 3.70 2.78 -2.30
CA ILE A 145 3.37 2.17 -3.59
C ILE A 145 2.38 1.04 -3.34
N CYS A 146 1.21 1.16 -3.95
CA CYS A 146 0.23 0.11 -4.04
C CYS A 146 0.24 -0.43 -5.47
N MET A 147 0.65 -1.69 -5.61
CA MET A 147 0.54 -2.41 -6.88
C MET A 147 -0.91 -2.87 -7.01
N ASN A 148 -1.59 -2.36 -8.01
CA ASN A 148 -2.98 -2.66 -8.29
C ASN A 148 -3.25 -2.82 -9.79
N ALA A 149 -4.39 -3.41 -10.12
CA ALA A 149 -4.79 -3.64 -11.49
C ALA A 149 -6.30 -3.43 -11.64
N PHE A 150 -6.74 -3.29 -12.88
CA PHE A 150 -8.13 -3.02 -13.21
C PHE A 150 -8.58 -3.85 -14.42
N ASP A 151 -9.59 -4.66 -14.19
CA ASP A 151 -10.41 -5.31 -15.21
C ASP A 151 -11.49 -4.31 -15.64
N THR A 152 -11.28 -3.68 -16.77
CA THR A 152 -12.17 -2.63 -17.31
C THR A 152 -13.30 -3.20 -18.17
N ASN A 153 -13.16 -4.45 -18.59
CA ASN A 153 -14.15 -5.21 -19.36
C ASN A 153 -15.10 -6.02 -18.47
N PHE A 154 -14.74 -6.23 -17.19
CA PHE A 154 -15.49 -7.02 -16.21
C PHE A 154 -15.63 -8.50 -16.60
N ASP A 155 -14.53 -9.08 -17.12
CA ASP A 155 -14.43 -10.47 -17.55
C ASP A 155 -13.48 -11.34 -16.70
N ASP A 156 -13.02 -10.77 -15.56
CA ASP A 156 -12.06 -11.38 -14.61
C ASP A 156 -10.61 -11.43 -15.15
N GLU A 157 -10.26 -10.60 -16.15
CA GLU A 157 -8.90 -10.37 -16.65
C GLU A 157 -8.54 -8.88 -16.53
N ASN A 158 -7.28 -8.56 -16.24
CA ASN A 158 -6.85 -7.16 -16.08
C ASN A 158 -6.32 -6.57 -17.39
N GLU A 159 -6.86 -5.42 -17.82
CA GLU A 159 -6.31 -4.66 -18.94
C GLU A 159 -5.32 -3.59 -18.50
N ILE A 160 -5.31 -3.22 -17.22
CA ILE A 160 -4.46 -2.15 -16.68
C ILE A 160 -3.79 -2.62 -15.41
N TYR A 161 -2.47 -2.39 -15.35
CA TYR A 161 -1.67 -2.53 -14.13
C TYR A 161 -1.07 -1.19 -13.74
N ALA A 162 -0.93 -0.92 -12.46
CA ALA A 162 -0.47 0.39 -12.02
C ALA A 162 0.27 0.36 -10.69
N ALA A 163 1.12 1.37 -10.50
CA ALA A 163 1.54 1.84 -9.21
C ALA A 163 0.63 3.01 -8.81
N ASN A 164 -0.15 2.83 -7.74
CA ASN A 164 -1.07 3.86 -7.25
C ASN A 164 -2.14 4.28 -8.28
N THR A 165 -2.76 3.32 -8.96
CA THR A 165 -4.01 3.47 -9.75
C THR A 165 -3.84 3.97 -11.17
N ILE A 166 -3.02 4.97 -11.41
CA ILE A 166 -2.90 5.55 -12.76
C ILE A 166 -1.75 4.88 -13.52
N PRO A 167 -2.04 4.20 -14.65
CA PRO A 167 -1.00 3.56 -15.44
C PRO A 167 0.01 4.59 -15.95
N PHE A 168 1.27 4.24 -15.95
CA PHE A 168 2.38 5.08 -16.40
C PHE A 168 2.51 6.45 -15.71
N ALA A 169 1.80 6.71 -14.60
CA ALA A 169 1.79 8.02 -13.95
C ALA A 169 3.19 8.52 -13.61
N TYR A 170 4.04 7.63 -13.10
CA TYR A 170 5.41 7.97 -12.72
C TYR A 170 6.44 7.86 -13.86
N GLN A 171 6.03 7.52 -15.08
CA GLN A 171 6.79 7.80 -16.30
C GLN A 171 6.58 9.24 -16.74
N GLN A 172 5.32 9.70 -16.71
CA GLN A 172 4.96 11.07 -17.11
C GLN A 172 5.43 12.09 -16.08
N LYS A 173 5.37 11.74 -14.79
CA LYS A 173 5.83 12.55 -13.67
C LYS A 173 6.66 11.69 -12.71
N PRO A 174 7.97 11.54 -12.95
CA PRO A 174 8.85 10.71 -12.13
C PRO A 174 8.83 11.09 -10.65
N ILE A 175 9.03 10.10 -9.80
CA ILE A 175 9.16 10.32 -8.36
C ILE A 175 10.56 10.91 -8.11
N ARG A 176 10.61 12.15 -7.63
CA ARG A 176 11.88 12.81 -7.30
C ARG A 176 12.50 12.16 -6.05
N VAL A 177 13.77 11.77 -6.16
CA VAL A 177 14.58 11.18 -5.09
C VAL A 177 15.82 12.05 -4.85
N GLU A 178 15.99 12.48 -3.61
CA GLU A 178 17.10 13.33 -3.19
C GLU A 178 18.29 12.48 -2.76
N ARG A 179 19.45 12.62 -3.41
CA ARG A 179 20.68 11.86 -3.11
C ARG A 179 21.18 11.98 -1.67
N GLY A 180 20.88 13.08 -1.01
CA GLY A 180 21.24 13.30 0.39
C GLY A 180 20.34 12.60 1.42
N ARG A 181 19.30 11.87 0.96
CA ARG A 181 18.33 11.18 1.81
C ARG A 181 18.16 9.74 1.33
N LYS A 182 18.03 8.82 2.28
CA LYS A 182 17.68 7.43 1.96
C LYS A 182 16.22 7.32 1.56
N LEU A 183 15.91 6.39 0.68
CA LEU A 183 14.55 6.14 0.21
C LEU A 183 13.96 4.92 0.92
N ARG A 184 12.75 5.09 1.46
CA ARG A 184 11.93 4.00 2.02
C ARG A 184 10.61 3.91 1.26
N ILE A 185 10.31 2.72 0.74
CA ILE A 185 9.06 2.43 0.05
C ILE A 185 8.25 1.46 0.90
N TYR A 186 7.04 1.86 1.25
CA TYR A 186 6.03 0.96 1.78
C TYR A 186 5.27 0.38 0.59
N LEU A 187 5.55 -0.88 0.28
CA LEU A 187 5.02 -1.57 -0.89
C LEU A 187 3.92 -2.54 -0.48
N VAL A 188 2.76 -2.45 -1.11
CA VAL A 188 1.66 -3.41 -0.94
C VAL A 188 1.22 -3.94 -2.30
N ASN A 189 0.91 -5.24 -2.38
CA ASN A 189 0.27 -5.84 -3.54
C ASN A 189 -1.18 -6.18 -3.25
N ILE A 190 -2.08 -5.61 -4.03
CA ILE A 190 -3.53 -5.88 -3.98
C ILE A 190 -4.09 -6.13 -5.39
N THR A 191 -3.24 -6.58 -6.30
CA THR A 191 -3.65 -6.98 -7.64
C THR A 191 -4.64 -8.13 -7.54
N GLU A 192 -5.87 -7.93 -8.02
CA GLU A 192 -6.88 -8.98 -8.13
C GLU A 192 -6.73 -9.69 -9.49
N PHE A 193 -7.20 -10.91 -9.61
CA PHE A 193 -7.16 -11.80 -10.78
C PHE A 193 -5.78 -12.37 -11.13
N ASP A 194 -4.68 -11.79 -10.66
CA ASP A 194 -3.33 -12.32 -10.85
C ASP A 194 -2.74 -12.82 -9.53
N PRO A 195 -2.16 -14.03 -9.50
CA PRO A 195 -1.68 -14.64 -8.26
C PRO A 195 -0.45 -13.95 -7.67
N ILE A 196 0.33 -13.25 -8.49
CA ILE A 196 1.60 -12.60 -8.10
C ILE A 196 1.80 -11.31 -8.87
N ASN A 197 2.52 -10.37 -8.24
CA ASN A 197 3.08 -9.19 -8.86
C ASN A 197 4.52 -9.01 -8.38
N SER A 198 5.30 -8.14 -8.98
CA SER A 198 6.70 -7.92 -8.61
C SER A 198 7.07 -6.45 -8.62
N PHE A 199 8.17 -6.14 -7.95
CA PHE A 199 8.83 -4.86 -7.99
C PHE A 199 10.30 -5.09 -8.33
N HIS A 200 10.78 -4.43 -9.38
CA HIS A 200 12.17 -4.40 -9.79
C HIS A 200 12.65 -2.96 -9.95
N VAL A 201 13.90 -2.69 -9.61
CA VAL A 201 14.55 -1.39 -9.79
C VAL A 201 15.79 -1.52 -10.64
N HIS A 202 15.98 -0.59 -11.58
CA HIS A 202 17.18 -0.51 -12.39
C HIS A 202 18.28 0.27 -11.68
N GLY A 203 19.51 -0.21 -11.86
CA GLY A 203 20.74 0.50 -11.46
C GLY A 203 20.99 0.59 -9.96
N ASN A 204 20.15 -0.02 -9.13
CA ASN A 204 20.32 -0.04 -7.68
C ASN A 204 19.90 -1.39 -7.08
N PHE A 205 20.25 -1.58 -5.82
CA PHE A 205 19.83 -2.69 -4.98
C PHE A 205 19.20 -2.15 -3.69
N PHE A 206 18.38 -2.98 -3.04
CA PHE A 206 17.70 -2.59 -1.81
C PHE A 206 17.72 -3.68 -0.75
N ASP A 207 17.51 -3.28 0.48
CA ASP A 207 17.13 -4.16 1.59
C ASP A 207 15.61 -4.27 1.65
N TYR A 208 15.10 -5.51 1.78
CA TYR A 208 13.67 -5.79 1.86
C TYR A 208 13.30 -6.38 3.22
N TYR A 209 12.21 -5.88 3.77
CA TYR A 209 11.61 -6.34 5.02
C TYR A 209 10.21 -6.88 4.72
N ASP A 210 10.08 -8.21 4.67
CA ASP A 210 8.79 -8.85 4.41
C ASP A 210 7.78 -8.49 5.50
N HIS A 211 6.59 -8.03 5.09
CA HIS A 211 5.57 -7.43 5.94
C HIS A 211 6.03 -6.18 6.73
N GLY A 212 7.30 -5.85 6.76
CA GLY A 212 7.86 -4.77 7.56
C GLY A 212 7.83 -5.00 9.08
N THR A 213 7.52 -6.21 9.51
CA THR A 213 7.33 -6.58 10.94
C THR A 213 8.64 -6.93 11.65
N THR A 214 9.78 -6.74 10.99
CA THR A 214 11.11 -6.90 11.56
C THR A 214 11.92 -5.63 11.41
N LEU A 215 12.90 -5.43 12.31
CA LEU A 215 13.87 -4.34 12.25
C LEU A 215 15.19 -4.75 11.58
N THR A 216 15.26 -6.00 11.10
CA THR A 216 16.34 -6.51 10.26
C THR A 216 15.78 -6.94 8.93
N PRO A 217 16.45 -6.65 7.81
CA PRO A 217 15.98 -7.07 6.49
C PRO A 217 15.83 -8.58 6.39
N THR A 218 14.77 -9.03 5.73
CA THR A 218 14.55 -10.44 5.38
C THR A 218 15.34 -10.84 4.14
N SER A 219 15.61 -9.88 3.25
CA SER A 219 16.50 -10.03 2.10
C SER A 219 17.38 -8.79 1.97
N ARG A 220 18.64 -8.96 1.60
CA ARG A 220 19.59 -7.87 1.44
C ARG A 220 20.16 -7.84 0.04
N MET A 221 20.44 -6.61 -0.45
CA MET A 221 21.08 -6.41 -1.73
C MET A 221 20.39 -7.19 -2.85
N VAL A 222 19.08 -7.02 -2.93
CA VAL A 222 18.24 -7.55 -4.01
C VAL A 222 17.73 -6.41 -4.87
N ASP A 223 17.44 -6.66 -6.13
CA ASP A 223 16.89 -5.70 -7.09
C ASP A 223 15.46 -6.03 -7.51
N THR A 224 15.02 -7.24 -7.16
CA THR A 224 13.70 -7.77 -7.54
C THR A 224 13.08 -8.54 -6.39
N ILE A 225 11.81 -8.28 -6.10
CA ILE A 225 11.00 -9.07 -5.18
C ILE A 225 9.68 -9.42 -5.82
N MET A 226 9.08 -10.51 -5.36
CA MET A 226 7.76 -10.98 -5.75
C MET A 226 6.83 -10.96 -4.55
N GLN A 227 5.60 -10.54 -4.76
CA GLN A 227 4.54 -10.52 -3.76
C GLN A 227 3.27 -11.19 -4.31
N CYS A 228 2.67 -12.12 -3.56
CA CYS A 228 1.30 -12.54 -3.83
C CYS A 228 0.31 -11.45 -3.41
N GLN A 229 -0.95 -11.56 -3.83
CA GLN A 229 -2.01 -10.66 -3.40
C GLN A 229 -2.12 -10.62 -1.87
N GLY A 230 -2.21 -9.42 -1.30
CA GLY A 230 -2.25 -9.19 0.15
C GLY A 230 -0.87 -9.21 0.83
N GLN A 231 0.20 -9.58 0.13
CA GLN A 231 1.56 -9.43 0.63
C GLN A 231 2.01 -7.98 0.53
N ARG A 232 2.91 -7.59 1.40
CA ARG A 232 3.40 -6.22 1.53
C ARG A 232 4.76 -6.23 2.21
N GLY A 233 5.47 -5.11 2.16
CA GLY A 233 6.77 -5.01 2.83
C GLY A 233 7.34 -3.60 2.77
N ILE A 234 8.55 -3.46 3.29
CA ILE A 234 9.31 -2.23 3.25
C ILE A 234 10.56 -2.45 2.43
N ILE A 235 10.82 -1.56 1.48
CA ILE A 235 12.05 -1.49 0.70
C ILE A 235 12.84 -0.30 1.22
N GLU A 236 14.14 -0.50 1.46
CA GLU A 236 15.06 0.57 1.84
C GLU A 236 16.26 0.59 0.90
N MET A 237 16.57 1.75 0.31
CA MET A 237 17.67 1.93 -0.64
C MET A 237 18.35 3.28 -0.51
N ASP A 238 19.60 3.36 -0.96
CA ASP A 238 20.42 4.58 -0.95
C ASP A 238 20.79 4.95 -2.38
N TRP A 239 20.69 6.23 -2.71
CA TRP A 239 21.03 6.79 -4.01
C TRP A 239 22.24 7.74 -3.97
N SER A 240 22.94 7.83 -2.84
CA SER A 240 24.02 8.82 -2.62
C SER A 240 25.18 8.70 -3.60
N GLU A 241 25.50 7.47 -4.06
CA GLU A 241 26.60 7.21 -5.00
C GLU A 241 26.18 7.20 -6.47
N HIS A 242 24.87 7.43 -6.75
CA HIS A 242 24.36 7.40 -8.11
C HIS A 242 24.49 8.77 -8.79
N GLU A 243 24.66 8.76 -10.10
CA GLU A 243 24.58 9.97 -10.91
C GLU A 243 23.14 10.50 -10.95
N PRO A 244 22.91 11.83 -11.01
CA PRO A 244 21.60 12.37 -11.28
C PRO A 244 21.05 11.86 -12.61
N GLY A 245 19.77 11.45 -12.61
CA GLY A 245 19.16 10.88 -13.80
C GLY A 245 17.85 10.15 -13.51
N GLN A 246 17.30 9.54 -14.55
CA GLN A 246 16.08 8.74 -14.44
C GLN A 246 16.41 7.26 -14.35
N TYR A 247 15.87 6.62 -13.33
CA TYR A 247 16.04 5.19 -13.05
C TYR A 247 14.67 4.51 -13.06
N MET A 248 14.53 3.48 -13.88
CA MET A 248 13.27 2.76 -14.02
C MET A 248 12.99 1.86 -12.82
N PHE A 249 11.75 1.72 -12.45
CA PHE A 249 11.24 0.67 -11.59
C PHE A 249 9.89 0.17 -12.12
N HIS A 250 9.64 -1.13 -12.06
CA HIS A 250 8.48 -1.73 -12.72
C HIS A 250 8.18 -3.15 -12.21
N ALA A 251 7.04 -3.71 -12.63
CA ALA A 251 6.81 -5.15 -12.54
C ALA A 251 7.78 -5.89 -13.47
N HIS A 252 8.37 -6.99 -13.00
CA HIS A 252 9.24 -7.81 -13.86
C HIS A 252 8.44 -8.75 -14.78
N GLN A 253 7.14 -8.90 -14.56
CA GLN A 253 6.22 -9.42 -15.56
C GLN A 253 6.08 -8.38 -16.69
N SER A 254 6.57 -8.74 -17.90
CA SER A 254 6.61 -7.81 -19.04
C SER A 254 5.23 -7.28 -19.40
N GLU A 255 4.23 -8.14 -19.37
CA GLU A 255 2.83 -7.77 -19.61
C GLU A 255 2.36 -6.68 -18.64
N PHE A 256 2.61 -6.82 -17.33
CA PHE A 256 2.18 -5.82 -16.34
C PHE A 256 2.90 -4.48 -16.54
N ALA A 257 4.19 -4.55 -16.90
CA ALA A 257 4.98 -3.36 -17.22
C ALA A 257 4.43 -2.64 -18.47
N GLU A 258 4.13 -3.38 -19.54
CA GLU A 258 3.61 -2.84 -20.80
C GLU A 258 2.17 -2.33 -20.69
N LEU A 259 1.38 -2.88 -19.77
CA LEU A 259 0.00 -2.46 -19.48
C LEU A 259 -0.12 -1.40 -18.37
N GLY A 260 1.01 -0.79 -17.92
CA GLY A 260 0.96 0.40 -17.07
C GLY A 260 1.80 0.40 -15.81
N TRP A 261 2.27 -0.78 -15.31
CA TRP A 261 3.11 -0.87 -14.13
C TRP A 261 4.58 -0.64 -14.45
N MET A 262 4.89 0.51 -15.03
CA MET A 262 6.23 0.99 -15.34
C MET A 262 6.38 2.45 -14.92
N SER A 263 7.45 2.77 -14.22
CA SER A 263 7.63 4.03 -13.50
C SER A 263 9.10 4.46 -13.47
N HIS A 264 9.37 5.71 -13.08
CA HIS A 264 10.73 6.23 -12.94
C HIS A 264 10.93 6.96 -11.61
N PHE A 265 12.12 6.80 -11.04
CA PHE A 265 12.70 7.73 -10.08
C PHE A 265 13.51 8.79 -10.85
N GLU A 266 13.39 10.06 -10.45
CA GLU A 266 14.27 11.15 -10.87
C GLU A 266 15.24 11.44 -9.71
N VAL A 267 16.45 10.92 -9.80
CA VAL A 267 17.50 11.11 -8.81
C VAL A 267 18.16 12.48 -9.04
N VAL A 268 18.22 13.34 -7.99
CA VAL A 268 18.71 14.72 -8.05
C VAL A 268 19.72 15.04 -6.97
#